data_e91a05c2f33749f2f0049e5dcd5d8ac2
#
_entry.id   e91a05c2f33749f2f0049e5dcd5d8ac2
#
_cell.length_a   1.000
_cell.length_b   1.000
_cell.length_c   1.000
_cell.angle_alpha   90.00
_cell.angle_beta   90.00
_cell.angle_gamma   90.00
#
_symmetry.space_group_name_H-M   'P 1'
#
loop_
_entity.id
_entity.type
_entity.pdbx_description
1 polymer ?
#
loop_
_entity_poly.entity_id
_entity_poly.type
_entity_poly.pdbx_seq_one_letter_code
_entity_poly.pdbx_strand_id
1 'polypeptide(L)'
;MLNGLIRCLVLPAGAALMLVAGVPAQAQWHTVSRSRLDSLANPPMAEGREAMAFERTTVTAEPLEEDGGAKSYTFSWRNEGRTPLVITRVRSTCGCAVAAYGREPVAAGAKGTVTVTYHPKGHPGAFRQRIFLYTQLDDTRPTAILTLAGEVIPSTRPTYAYPHAKGSLLLKHDEVAFAASRRGVESIECLNGGDDTLRISVDTLLLPPCVRAEFVPAVLAPGGVGELTVRFDPSAGRAPRRLPVMLRGLGLPPAQGSVTVRIAPEEELELDENKN
;
A
#
# COMPACT_ATOMS: atom_id res chain seq x y z
N MET A 1 85.73 -36.05 30.92
CA MET A 1 84.98 -37.29 30.82
C MET A 1 83.51 -36.96 31.13
N LEU A 2 82.69 -37.47 30.39
CA LEU A 2 81.24 -37.67 30.44
C LEU A 2 80.35 -36.63 29.76
N ASN A 3 79.83 -37.15 28.65
CA ASN A 3 78.75 -36.64 27.82
C ASN A 3 77.42 -36.54 28.54
N GLY A 4 76.69 -35.48 28.31
CA GLY A 4 75.27 -35.35 28.70
C GLY A 4 74.46 -34.90 27.50
N LEU A 5 73.74 -35.83 26.85
CA LEU A 5 72.82 -35.59 25.77
C LEU A 5 71.59 -34.81 26.20
N ILE A 6 71.36 -33.66 25.62
CA ILE A 6 70.11 -32.89 25.73
C ILE A 6 69.16 -33.39 24.63
N ARG A 7 68.13 -34.11 25.00
CA ARG A 7 66.99 -34.47 24.17
C ARG A 7 66.03 -33.29 24.03
N CYS A 8 65.96 -32.68 22.84
CA CYS A 8 64.91 -31.75 22.50
C CYS A 8 63.57 -32.50 22.35
N LEU A 9 62.62 -32.15 23.22
CA LEU A 9 61.21 -32.56 23.10
C LEU A 9 60.53 -31.58 22.14
N VAL A 10 60.13 -32.09 20.98
CA VAL A 10 59.24 -31.36 20.02
C VAL A 10 57.80 -31.67 20.42
N LEU A 11 57.10 -30.64 20.89
CA LEU A 11 55.64 -30.69 21.10
C LEU A 11 54.94 -30.40 19.79
N PRO A 12 53.92 -31.18 19.36
CA PRO A 12 53.12 -30.85 18.23
C PRO A 12 52.09 -29.75 18.55
N ALA A 13 52.05 -28.72 17.75
CA ALA A 13 51.03 -27.67 17.79
C ALA A 13 49.65 -28.26 17.43
N GLY A 14 48.81 -28.42 18.45
CA GLY A 14 47.43 -28.78 18.28
C GLY A 14 46.62 -27.61 17.71
N ALA A 15 46.16 -27.73 16.47
CA ALA A 15 45.21 -26.82 15.88
C ALA A 15 43.85 -26.98 16.59
N ALA A 16 43.49 -26.01 17.43
CA ALA A 16 42.15 -25.91 18.00
C ALA A 16 41.17 -25.48 16.94
N LEU A 17 40.41 -26.42 16.37
CA LEU A 17 39.29 -26.16 15.47
C LEU A 17 38.14 -25.59 16.30
N MET A 18 37.92 -24.27 16.27
CA MET A 18 36.75 -23.61 16.85
C MET A 18 35.51 -23.95 15.99
N LEU A 19 34.75 -24.94 16.46
CA LEU A 19 33.40 -25.22 15.96
C LEU A 19 32.49 -24.04 16.43
N VAL A 20 32.26 -23.08 15.57
CA VAL A 20 31.19 -22.09 15.74
C VAL A 20 29.87 -22.84 15.53
N ALA A 21 29.27 -23.30 16.63
CA ALA A 21 27.91 -23.80 16.60
C ALA A 21 26.99 -22.63 16.23
N GLY A 22 26.56 -22.57 14.96
CA GLY A 22 25.52 -21.67 14.52
C GLY A 22 24.24 -22.00 15.27
N VAL A 23 23.83 -21.12 16.19
CA VAL A 23 22.50 -21.19 16.83
C VAL A 23 21.48 -20.92 15.72
N PRO A 24 20.57 -21.86 15.38
CA PRO A 24 19.52 -21.56 14.43
C PRO A 24 18.64 -20.46 15.02
N ALA A 25 18.54 -19.32 14.37
CA ALA A 25 17.58 -18.28 14.68
C ALA A 25 16.18 -18.88 14.45
N GLN A 26 15.58 -19.43 15.49
CA GLN A 26 14.19 -19.86 15.46
C GLN A 26 13.36 -18.57 15.44
N ALA A 27 12.79 -18.26 14.28
CA ALA A 27 11.74 -17.26 14.17
C ALA A 27 10.58 -17.72 15.06
N GLN A 28 10.46 -17.10 16.23
CA GLN A 28 9.34 -17.35 17.14
C GLN A 28 8.11 -16.66 16.54
N TRP A 29 7.31 -17.44 15.83
CA TRP A 29 5.98 -17.01 15.43
C TRP A 29 5.13 -16.87 16.70
N HIS A 30 4.94 -15.63 17.15
CA HIS A 30 4.03 -15.36 18.26
C HIS A 30 2.60 -15.55 17.76
N THR A 31 2.04 -16.74 17.94
CA THR A 31 0.62 -16.99 17.72
C THR A 31 -0.18 -16.19 18.73
N VAL A 32 -0.94 -15.22 18.25
CA VAL A 32 -1.88 -14.46 19.09
C VAL A 32 -3.01 -15.40 19.49
N SER A 33 -3.24 -15.56 20.79
CA SER A 33 -4.30 -16.44 21.31
C SER A 33 -5.68 -15.98 20.80
N ARG A 34 -6.57 -16.95 20.58
CA ARG A 34 -7.95 -16.68 20.11
C ARG A 34 -8.69 -15.71 21.06
N SER A 35 -8.49 -15.88 22.38
CA SER A 35 -9.06 -14.97 23.38
C SER A 35 -8.56 -13.53 23.26
N ARG A 36 -7.30 -13.33 22.85
CA ARG A 36 -6.75 -12.00 22.61
C ARG A 36 -7.28 -11.38 21.31
N LEU A 37 -7.51 -12.21 20.29
CA LEU A 37 -8.18 -11.75 19.06
C LEU A 37 -9.64 -11.38 19.34
N ASP A 38 -10.34 -12.18 20.14
CA ASP A 38 -11.73 -11.90 20.52
C ASP A 38 -11.84 -10.62 21.35
N SER A 39 -10.92 -10.36 22.28
CA SER A 39 -10.90 -9.12 23.06
C SER A 39 -10.53 -7.89 22.23
N LEU A 40 -9.74 -8.04 21.17
CA LEU A 40 -9.46 -6.95 20.22
C LEU A 40 -10.69 -6.68 19.33
N ALA A 41 -11.39 -7.74 18.93
CA ALA A 41 -12.61 -7.61 18.15
C ALA A 41 -13.79 -7.11 18.97
N ASN A 42 -13.91 -7.53 20.25
CA ASN A 42 -15.00 -7.18 21.15
C ASN A 42 -14.44 -6.65 22.49
N PRO A 43 -13.84 -5.44 22.50
CA PRO A 43 -13.30 -4.86 23.71
C PRO A 43 -14.42 -4.60 24.73
N PRO A 44 -14.12 -4.69 26.04
CA PRO A 44 -15.06 -4.26 27.07
C PRO A 44 -15.39 -2.77 26.87
N MET A 45 -16.63 -2.40 27.10
CA MET A 45 -17.09 -1.03 26.94
C MET A 45 -16.77 -0.18 28.16
N ALA A 46 -16.64 1.13 27.96
CA ALA A 46 -16.46 2.10 29.03
C ALA A 46 -17.68 2.13 29.98
N GLU A 47 -17.45 2.43 31.24
CA GLU A 47 -18.50 2.78 32.18
C GLU A 47 -19.07 4.16 31.84
N GLY A 48 -20.39 4.37 32.03
CA GLY A 48 -21.04 5.61 31.65
C GLY A 48 -21.27 5.81 30.15
N ARG A 49 -21.08 4.74 29.34
CA ARG A 49 -21.26 4.76 27.88
C ARG A 49 -22.66 5.19 27.46
N GLU A 50 -23.66 5.01 28.32
CA GLU A 50 -25.04 5.45 28.09
C GLU A 50 -25.17 6.97 27.91
N ALA A 51 -24.16 7.73 28.33
CA ALA A 51 -24.08 9.16 28.04
C ALA A 51 -23.98 9.48 26.55
N MET A 52 -23.51 8.54 25.72
CA MET A 52 -23.39 8.70 24.28
C MET A 52 -24.47 7.89 23.56
N ALA A 53 -25.66 8.44 23.46
CA ALA A 53 -26.81 7.76 22.86
C ALA A 53 -26.88 8.00 21.34
N PHE A 54 -26.69 6.96 20.55
CA PHE A 54 -26.80 7.00 19.09
C PHE A 54 -28.24 6.71 18.64
N GLU A 55 -28.72 7.43 17.62
CA GLU A 55 -29.99 7.11 16.94
C GLU A 55 -29.90 5.72 16.28
N ARG A 56 -28.73 5.36 15.75
CA ARG A 56 -28.38 4.04 15.22
C ARG A 56 -26.89 3.80 15.33
N THR A 57 -26.49 2.62 15.72
CA THR A 57 -25.06 2.20 15.79
C THR A 57 -24.62 1.37 14.61
N THR A 58 -25.56 0.93 13.76
CA THR A 58 -25.30 0.12 12.56
C THR A 58 -25.94 0.78 11.35
N VAL A 59 -25.17 0.85 10.28
CA VAL A 59 -25.61 1.27 8.95
C VAL A 59 -25.23 0.16 7.97
N THR A 60 -26.20 -0.28 7.16
CA THR A 60 -25.95 -1.11 5.99
C THR A 60 -25.92 -0.23 4.77
N ALA A 61 -24.77 -0.18 4.09
CA ALA A 61 -24.59 0.54 2.85
C ALA A 61 -25.35 -0.16 1.71
N GLU A 62 -25.87 0.60 0.77
CA GLU A 62 -26.25 0.05 -0.52
C GLU A 62 -25.03 -0.54 -1.23
N PRO A 63 -25.19 -1.47 -2.19
CA PRO A 63 -24.06 -2.01 -2.94
C PRO A 63 -23.21 -0.90 -3.55
N LEU A 64 -21.90 -0.98 -3.36
CA LEU A 64 -20.92 0.00 -3.84
C LEU A 64 -20.15 -0.60 -5.00
N GLU A 65 -19.91 0.17 -6.06
CA GLU A 65 -19.00 -0.25 -7.12
C GLU A 65 -17.54 -0.11 -6.65
N GLU A 66 -16.69 -1.10 -6.94
CA GLU A 66 -15.28 -1.10 -6.55
C GLU A 66 -14.52 0.10 -7.12
N ASP A 67 -14.77 0.47 -8.40
CA ASP A 67 -14.21 1.66 -9.05
C ASP A 67 -14.97 2.95 -8.67
N GLY A 68 -15.99 2.86 -7.84
CA GLY A 68 -16.77 3.98 -7.36
C GLY A 68 -15.99 4.91 -6.45
N GLY A 69 -16.52 6.12 -6.28
CA GLY A 69 -15.97 7.09 -5.33
C GLY A 69 -16.23 6.69 -3.88
N ALA A 70 -15.49 7.31 -2.96
CA ALA A 70 -15.73 7.17 -1.52
C ALA A 70 -17.15 7.59 -1.14
N LYS A 71 -17.77 6.87 -0.21
CA LYS A 71 -19.12 7.13 0.30
C LYS A 71 -19.09 7.45 1.79
N SER A 72 -19.81 8.48 2.19
CA SER A 72 -19.87 8.93 3.59
C SER A 72 -21.21 8.59 4.22
N TYR A 73 -21.15 8.12 5.47
CA TYR A 73 -22.28 7.72 6.28
C TYR A 73 -22.22 8.45 7.61
N THR A 74 -23.30 9.15 7.99
CA THR A 74 -23.35 9.94 9.22
C THR A 74 -24.12 9.20 10.30
N PHE A 75 -23.52 9.16 11.49
CA PHE A 75 -24.10 8.64 12.71
C PHE A 75 -24.36 9.80 13.65
N SER A 76 -25.64 10.05 13.95
CA SER A 76 -26.06 11.10 14.89
C SER A 76 -26.17 10.52 16.29
N TRP A 77 -25.72 11.27 17.28
CA TRP A 77 -25.81 10.90 18.68
C TRP A 77 -26.17 12.09 19.55
N ARG A 78 -26.66 11.85 20.76
CA ARG A 78 -26.99 12.83 21.77
C ARG A 78 -26.17 12.58 23.02
N ASN A 79 -25.73 13.64 23.68
CA ASN A 79 -25.16 13.53 25.00
C ASN A 79 -26.30 13.47 26.03
N GLU A 80 -26.61 12.28 26.54
CA GLU A 80 -27.58 12.03 27.58
C GLU A 80 -26.97 12.09 28.99
N GLY A 81 -25.67 12.36 29.10
CA GLY A 81 -24.98 12.56 30.33
C GLY A 81 -25.29 13.95 30.96
N ARG A 82 -24.75 14.17 32.15
CA ARG A 82 -24.93 15.43 32.91
C ARG A 82 -23.80 16.43 32.65
N THR A 83 -22.69 15.99 32.04
CA THR A 83 -21.50 16.82 31.77
C THR A 83 -21.20 16.82 30.27
N PRO A 84 -20.49 17.84 29.76
CA PRO A 84 -20.06 17.84 28.38
C PRO A 84 -19.25 16.60 28.06
N LEU A 85 -19.46 16.02 26.86
CA LEU A 85 -18.79 14.82 26.37
C LEU A 85 -17.90 15.16 25.19
N VAL A 86 -16.64 14.70 25.22
CA VAL A 86 -15.63 14.93 24.18
C VAL A 86 -15.19 13.59 23.60
N ILE A 87 -15.20 13.46 22.27
CA ILE A 87 -14.56 12.31 21.58
C ILE A 87 -13.06 12.59 21.52
N THR A 88 -12.28 11.79 22.25
CA THR A 88 -10.82 11.96 22.34
C THR A 88 -10.09 11.22 21.21
N ARG A 89 -10.64 10.08 20.79
CA ARG A 89 -10.02 9.21 19.77
C ARG A 89 -11.06 8.35 19.05
N VAL A 90 -10.78 8.07 17.79
CA VAL A 90 -11.55 7.10 16.99
C VAL A 90 -10.58 6.11 16.35
N ARG A 91 -10.97 4.84 16.33
CA ARG A 91 -10.24 3.76 15.63
C ARG A 91 -11.19 3.00 14.72
N SER A 92 -10.70 2.58 13.56
CA SER A 92 -11.40 1.71 12.63
C SER A 92 -10.67 0.36 12.53
N THR A 93 -11.40 -0.70 12.20
CA THR A 93 -10.84 -2.04 11.93
C THR A 93 -10.09 -2.13 10.61
N CYS A 94 -10.29 -1.17 9.71
CA CYS A 94 -9.64 -1.10 8.40
C CYS A 94 -9.32 0.35 8.04
N GLY A 95 -8.20 0.58 7.36
CA GLY A 95 -7.86 1.87 6.75
C GLY A 95 -8.82 2.32 5.64
N CYS A 96 -9.63 1.40 5.11
CA CYS A 96 -10.67 1.67 4.11
C CYS A 96 -11.86 2.47 4.67
N ALA A 97 -12.02 2.57 6.00
CA ALA A 97 -13.05 3.34 6.67
C ALA A 97 -12.42 4.42 7.54
N VAL A 98 -12.56 5.68 7.12
CA VAL A 98 -12.01 6.85 7.80
C VAL A 98 -13.14 7.59 8.51
N ALA A 99 -12.97 7.86 9.82
CA ALA A 99 -13.97 8.57 10.60
C ALA A 99 -13.58 10.03 10.84
N ALA A 100 -14.51 10.95 10.55
CA ALA A 100 -14.43 12.36 10.90
C ALA A 100 -15.42 12.67 12.04
N TYR A 101 -14.98 13.42 13.03
CA TYR A 101 -15.75 13.77 14.22
C TYR A 101 -15.34 15.12 14.79
N GLY A 102 -16.28 15.79 15.47
CA GLY A 102 -16.00 17.02 16.22
C GLY A 102 -15.13 16.73 17.45
N ARG A 103 -14.15 17.58 17.68
CA ARG A 103 -13.29 17.55 18.90
C ARG A 103 -13.77 18.48 20.00
N GLU A 104 -14.77 19.29 19.71
CA GLU A 104 -15.37 20.22 20.68
C GLU A 104 -16.26 19.45 21.67
N PRO A 105 -16.31 19.89 22.91
CA PRO A 105 -17.23 19.34 23.93
C PRO A 105 -18.68 19.45 23.50
N VAL A 106 -19.41 18.35 23.47
CA VAL A 106 -20.85 18.32 23.24
C VAL A 106 -21.56 18.47 24.60
N ALA A 107 -22.26 19.56 24.80
CA ALA A 107 -22.96 19.85 26.08
C ALA A 107 -24.01 18.78 26.40
N ALA A 108 -24.39 18.67 27.67
CA ALA A 108 -25.50 17.81 28.11
C ALA A 108 -26.77 18.11 27.32
N GLY A 109 -27.43 17.09 26.78
CA GLY A 109 -28.62 17.20 25.94
C GLY A 109 -28.38 17.64 24.50
N ALA A 110 -27.17 18.07 24.14
CA ALA A 110 -26.83 18.48 22.77
C ALA A 110 -26.56 17.27 21.84
N LYS A 111 -26.66 17.53 20.55
CA LYS A 111 -26.38 16.53 19.50
C LYS A 111 -24.95 16.66 18.95
N GLY A 112 -24.36 15.53 18.59
CA GLY A 112 -23.12 15.43 17.88
C GLY A 112 -23.25 14.47 16.70
N THR A 113 -22.25 14.46 15.82
CA THR A 113 -22.19 13.56 14.65
C THR A 113 -20.82 12.92 14.50
N VAL A 114 -20.80 11.72 13.95
CA VAL A 114 -19.61 11.02 13.47
C VAL A 114 -19.88 10.63 12.02
N THR A 115 -19.00 11.05 11.11
CA THR A 115 -19.11 10.70 9.69
C THR A 115 -18.05 9.68 9.35
N VAL A 116 -18.47 8.53 8.83
CA VAL A 116 -17.58 7.45 8.38
C VAL A 116 -17.56 7.45 6.86
N THR A 117 -16.39 7.69 6.28
CA THR A 117 -16.17 7.62 4.83
C THR A 117 -15.53 6.29 4.49
N TYR A 118 -16.18 5.52 3.64
CA TYR A 118 -15.72 4.23 3.16
C TYR A 118 -15.15 4.35 1.73
N HIS A 119 -13.97 3.76 1.52
CA HIS A 119 -13.27 3.72 0.25
C HIS A 119 -13.37 2.30 -0.32
N PRO A 120 -14.18 2.06 -1.37
CA PRO A 120 -14.44 0.72 -1.89
C PRO A 120 -13.29 0.15 -2.73
N LYS A 121 -12.41 1.00 -3.25
CA LYS A 121 -11.32 0.60 -4.17
C LYS A 121 -10.39 -0.43 -3.55
N GLY A 122 -10.23 -1.57 -4.24
CA GLY A 122 -9.38 -2.68 -3.77
C GLY A 122 -9.98 -3.52 -2.64
N HIS A 123 -11.28 -3.36 -2.35
CA HIS A 123 -11.98 -4.08 -1.27
C HIS A 123 -13.27 -4.75 -1.77
N PRO A 124 -13.24 -5.57 -2.84
CA PRO A 124 -14.44 -6.23 -3.37
C PRO A 124 -15.02 -7.26 -2.39
N GLY A 125 -16.34 -7.47 -2.49
CA GLY A 125 -17.07 -8.41 -1.67
C GLY A 125 -17.72 -7.79 -0.43
N ALA A 126 -18.25 -8.66 0.44
CA ALA A 126 -18.94 -8.23 1.65
C ALA A 126 -17.96 -7.62 2.67
N PHE A 127 -18.34 -6.51 3.28
CA PHE A 127 -17.56 -5.86 4.33
C PHE A 127 -18.38 -5.59 5.58
N ARG A 128 -17.67 -5.57 6.72
CA ARG A 128 -18.20 -5.14 8.02
C ARG A 128 -17.10 -4.42 8.76
N GLN A 129 -17.18 -3.10 8.79
CA GLN A 129 -16.20 -2.25 9.47
C GLN A 129 -16.74 -1.80 10.81
N ARG A 130 -15.91 -1.88 11.84
CA ARG A 130 -16.23 -1.42 13.18
C ARG A 130 -15.40 -0.18 13.51
N ILE A 131 -16.08 0.83 14.05
CA ILE A 131 -15.50 2.11 14.42
C ILE A 131 -15.67 2.28 15.92
N PHE A 132 -14.56 2.31 16.64
CA PHE A 132 -14.48 2.42 18.10
C PHE A 132 -14.30 3.88 18.48
N LEU A 133 -15.20 4.41 19.27
CA LEU A 133 -15.19 5.79 19.76
C LEU A 133 -14.76 5.80 21.21
N TYR A 134 -13.76 6.59 21.52
CA TYR A 134 -13.25 6.80 22.87
C TYR A 134 -13.55 8.25 23.29
N THR A 135 -13.92 8.43 24.54
CA THR A 135 -14.20 9.73 25.11
C THR A 135 -13.36 9.94 26.38
N GLN A 136 -13.45 11.09 26.99
CA GLN A 136 -12.79 11.35 28.28
C GLN A 136 -13.29 10.46 29.46
N LEU A 137 -14.35 9.65 29.24
CA LEU A 137 -14.84 8.72 30.27
C LEU A 137 -13.84 7.55 30.47
N ASP A 138 -13.23 7.08 29.36
CA ASP A 138 -12.25 6.00 29.39
C ASP A 138 -11.40 6.07 28.11
N ASP A 139 -10.08 6.12 28.23
CA ASP A 139 -9.14 6.18 27.11
C ASP A 139 -8.73 4.79 26.59
N THR A 140 -9.03 3.74 27.36
CA THR A 140 -8.69 2.35 27.04
C THR A 140 -9.87 1.55 26.51
N ARG A 141 -11.07 1.79 27.04
CA ARG A 141 -12.31 1.12 26.64
C ARG A 141 -13.18 2.04 25.79
N PRO A 142 -13.70 1.58 24.65
CA PRO A 142 -14.55 2.43 23.80
C PRO A 142 -15.88 2.77 24.50
N THR A 143 -16.30 4.02 24.34
CA THR A 143 -17.60 4.50 24.80
C THR A 143 -18.71 4.05 23.85
N ALA A 144 -18.42 3.99 22.54
CA ALA A 144 -19.37 3.48 21.55
C ALA A 144 -18.64 2.68 20.45
N ILE A 145 -19.38 1.78 19.84
CA ILE A 145 -18.93 1.03 18.66
C ILE A 145 -19.98 1.21 17.56
N LEU A 146 -19.56 1.80 16.44
CA LEU A 146 -20.37 1.90 15.25
C LEU A 146 -20.01 0.77 14.28
N THR A 147 -20.98 0.33 13.50
CA THR A 147 -20.79 -0.70 12.48
C THR A 147 -21.28 -0.16 11.14
N LEU A 148 -20.41 -0.23 10.14
CA LEU A 148 -20.76 -0.02 8.74
C LEU A 148 -20.58 -1.34 8.00
N ALA A 149 -21.65 -1.87 7.43
CA ALA A 149 -21.63 -3.13 6.68
C ALA A 149 -22.20 -2.89 5.28
N GLY A 150 -21.83 -3.73 4.33
CA GLY A 150 -22.33 -3.65 2.96
C GLY A 150 -21.61 -4.64 2.06
N GLU A 151 -21.73 -4.41 0.77
CA GLU A 151 -21.10 -5.18 -0.27
C GLU A 151 -20.45 -4.24 -1.30
N VAL A 152 -19.27 -4.60 -1.77
CA VAL A 152 -18.59 -3.95 -2.89
C VAL A 152 -18.65 -4.88 -4.08
N ILE A 153 -19.31 -4.44 -5.15
CA ILE A 153 -19.40 -5.14 -6.43
C ILE A 153 -18.04 -5.07 -7.10
N PRO A 154 -17.40 -6.23 -7.41
CA PRO A 154 -16.10 -6.24 -8.07
C PRO A 154 -16.13 -5.52 -9.41
N SER A 155 -15.11 -4.69 -9.65
CA SER A 155 -14.93 -4.05 -10.95
C SER A 155 -14.48 -5.09 -11.99
N THR A 156 -15.07 -5.01 -13.17
CA THR A 156 -14.59 -5.78 -14.33
C THR A 156 -13.36 -5.14 -14.96
N ARG A 157 -13.05 -3.88 -14.62
CA ARG A 157 -11.90 -3.10 -15.08
C ARG A 157 -11.31 -2.33 -13.89
N PRO A 158 -10.45 -2.95 -13.07
CA PRO A 158 -9.95 -2.33 -11.85
C PRO A 158 -8.97 -1.19 -12.15
N THR A 159 -9.50 -0.06 -12.63
CA THR A 159 -8.71 1.13 -13.04
C THR A 159 -7.90 1.72 -11.89
N TYR A 160 -8.33 1.51 -10.66
CA TYR A 160 -7.61 1.95 -9.46
C TYR A 160 -6.21 1.30 -9.31
N ALA A 161 -5.98 0.13 -9.93
CA ALA A 161 -4.68 -0.54 -9.94
C ALA A 161 -3.66 0.16 -10.87
N TYR A 162 -4.12 1.13 -11.66
CA TYR A 162 -3.34 1.85 -12.66
C TYR A 162 -3.45 3.37 -12.42
N PRO A 163 -2.72 3.91 -11.42
CA PRO A 163 -2.88 5.30 -10.98
C PRO A 163 -2.39 6.35 -11.97
N HIS A 164 -1.59 5.95 -12.97
CA HIS A 164 -0.99 6.87 -13.94
C HIS A 164 -1.73 6.82 -15.28
N ALA A 165 -2.38 7.92 -15.65
CA ALA A 165 -3.14 8.00 -16.91
C ALA A 165 -2.35 8.71 -18.01
N LYS A 166 -2.36 8.12 -19.19
CA LYS A 166 -1.93 8.72 -20.47
C LYS A 166 -3.10 8.68 -21.44
N GLY A 167 -4.06 9.60 -21.26
CA GLY A 167 -5.36 9.51 -21.91
C GLY A 167 -6.14 8.28 -21.46
N SER A 168 -6.60 7.47 -22.41
CA SER A 168 -7.28 6.20 -22.11
C SER A 168 -6.34 5.05 -21.73
N LEU A 169 -5.02 5.20 -21.91
CA LEU A 169 -4.04 4.22 -21.45
C LEU A 169 -3.71 4.50 -19.99
N LEU A 170 -3.97 3.53 -19.12
CA LEU A 170 -3.70 3.57 -17.70
C LEU A 170 -2.49 2.67 -17.39
N LEU A 171 -1.56 3.11 -16.55
CA LEU A 171 -0.31 2.45 -16.25
C LEU A 171 -0.16 2.20 -14.75
N LYS A 172 0.45 1.07 -14.37
CA LYS A 172 0.82 0.80 -12.96
C LYS A 172 1.89 1.77 -12.45
N HIS A 173 2.84 2.13 -13.32
CA HIS A 173 3.93 3.07 -13.04
C HIS A 173 4.13 3.98 -14.25
N ASP A 174 4.61 5.19 -14.05
CA ASP A 174 4.97 6.11 -15.13
C ASP A 174 6.49 6.36 -15.23
N GLU A 175 7.27 5.67 -14.41
CA GLU A 175 8.72 5.67 -14.42
C GLU A 175 9.25 4.24 -14.28
N VAL A 176 10.34 3.92 -14.96
CA VAL A 176 11.20 2.76 -14.72
C VAL A 176 12.62 3.21 -14.39
N ALA A 177 13.33 2.47 -13.53
CA ALA A 177 14.65 2.84 -13.09
C ALA A 177 15.68 1.73 -13.36
N PHE A 178 16.88 2.12 -13.80
CA PHE A 178 17.98 1.20 -14.09
C PHE A 178 19.25 1.64 -13.35
N ALA A 179 19.99 0.67 -12.81
CA ALA A 179 21.34 0.90 -12.35
C ALA A 179 22.27 1.18 -13.56
N ALA A 180 23.00 2.29 -13.49
CA ALA A 180 23.89 2.71 -14.59
C ALA A 180 25.01 1.71 -14.90
N SER A 181 25.35 0.84 -13.94
CA SER A 181 26.45 -0.12 -14.00
C SER A 181 26.10 -1.45 -14.67
N ARG A 182 24.80 -1.81 -14.78
CA ARG A 182 24.38 -3.15 -15.21
C ARG A 182 23.23 -3.13 -16.20
N ARG A 183 23.14 -4.22 -16.99
CA ARG A 183 21.99 -4.47 -17.85
C ARG A 183 20.74 -4.69 -17.02
N GLY A 184 19.60 -4.21 -17.52
CA GLY A 184 18.32 -4.40 -16.88
C GLY A 184 17.17 -4.49 -17.87
N VAL A 185 16.08 -5.09 -17.40
CA VAL A 185 14.79 -5.14 -18.09
C VAL A 185 13.71 -4.78 -17.07
N GLU A 186 12.92 -3.78 -17.40
CA GLU A 186 11.80 -3.34 -16.59
C GLU A 186 10.54 -3.32 -17.43
N SER A 187 9.41 -3.61 -16.80
CA SER A 187 8.12 -3.68 -17.47
C SER A 187 7.06 -2.89 -16.71
N ILE A 188 6.19 -2.23 -17.49
CA ILE A 188 5.03 -1.53 -16.97
C ILE A 188 3.78 -2.16 -17.57
N GLU A 189 2.95 -2.73 -16.70
CA GLU A 189 1.64 -3.21 -17.10
C GLU A 189 0.70 -2.02 -17.34
N CYS A 190 -0.03 -2.08 -18.44
CA CYS A 190 -0.92 -1.03 -18.92
C CYS A 190 -2.30 -1.59 -19.22
N LEU A 191 -3.34 -0.81 -18.92
CA LEU A 191 -4.74 -1.14 -19.17
C LEU A 191 -5.35 -0.11 -20.14
N ASN A 192 -6.09 -0.57 -21.14
CA ASN A 192 -6.98 0.32 -21.87
C ASN A 192 -8.24 0.60 -21.04
N GLY A 193 -8.27 1.72 -20.35
CA GLY A 193 -9.41 2.18 -19.54
C GLY A 193 -10.52 2.87 -20.32
N GLY A 194 -10.33 3.09 -21.64
CA GLY A 194 -11.33 3.71 -22.52
C GLY A 194 -12.27 2.71 -23.18
N ASP A 195 -13.20 3.24 -23.94
CA ASP A 195 -14.22 2.45 -24.68
C ASP A 195 -13.79 2.14 -26.12
N ASP A 196 -12.72 2.78 -26.61
CA ASP A 196 -12.19 2.58 -27.95
C ASP A 196 -10.95 1.68 -27.93
N THR A 197 -10.71 0.99 -29.07
CA THR A 197 -9.49 0.21 -29.27
C THR A 197 -8.28 1.12 -29.42
N LEU A 198 -7.26 0.94 -28.59
CA LEU A 198 -5.98 1.65 -28.68
C LEU A 198 -5.01 0.90 -29.60
N ARG A 199 -4.29 1.65 -30.44
CA ARG A 199 -3.17 1.16 -31.26
C ARG A 199 -1.89 1.85 -30.81
N ILE A 200 -1.07 1.15 -30.05
CA ILE A 200 0.06 1.73 -29.33
C ILE A 200 1.36 1.27 -29.99
N SER A 201 2.28 2.20 -30.17
CA SER A 201 3.66 1.91 -30.56
C SER A 201 4.62 2.80 -29.81
N VAL A 202 5.88 2.39 -29.72
CA VAL A 202 6.97 3.16 -29.11
C VAL A 202 7.70 3.95 -30.19
N ASP A 203 7.96 5.24 -29.94
CA ASP A 203 8.84 6.03 -30.79
C ASP A 203 10.32 5.70 -30.48
N THR A 204 10.90 4.83 -31.28
CA THR A 204 12.28 4.34 -31.08
C THR A 204 13.33 5.30 -31.65
N LEU A 205 12.94 6.29 -32.46
CA LEU A 205 13.90 7.21 -33.13
C LEU A 205 14.63 8.12 -32.15
N LEU A 206 14.01 8.38 -31.00
CA LEU A 206 14.57 9.26 -29.96
C LEU A 206 15.32 8.49 -28.86
N LEU A 207 15.34 7.16 -28.93
CA LEU A 207 16.01 6.33 -27.94
C LEU A 207 17.51 6.19 -28.27
N PRO A 208 18.39 6.37 -27.27
CA PRO A 208 19.82 6.10 -27.46
C PRO A 208 20.03 4.60 -27.67
N PRO A 209 21.13 4.17 -28.31
CA PRO A 209 21.38 2.75 -28.65
C PRO A 209 21.36 1.80 -27.43
N CYS A 210 21.65 2.32 -26.24
CA CYS A 210 21.65 1.56 -25.00
C CYS A 210 20.23 1.34 -24.40
N VAL A 211 19.19 1.96 -24.96
CA VAL A 211 17.80 1.79 -24.50
C VAL A 211 16.94 1.27 -25.64
N ARG A 212 16.23 0.18 -25.39
CA ARG A 212 15.21 -0.36 -26.28
C ARG A 212 13.90 -0.45 -25.54
N ALA A 213 12.80 -0.15 -26.22
CA ALA A 213 11.48 -0.27 -25.63
C ALA A 213 10.49 -0.82 -26.67
N GLU A 214 9.56 -1.63 -26.20
CA GLU A 214 8.49 -2.23 -27.00
C GLU A 214 7.19 -2.29 -26.20
N PHE A 215 6.08 -2.22 -26.90
CA PHE A 215 4.74 -2.34 -26.31
C PHE A 215 4.01 -3.54 -26.91
N VAL A 216 3.56 -4.48 -26.05
CA VAL A 216 2.93 -5.74 -26.49
C VAL A 216 1.65 -5.99 -25.68
N PRO A 217 0.51 -6.34 -26.33
CA PRO A 217 0.29 -6.28 -27.78
C PRO A 217 0.11 -4.83 -28.27
N ALA A 218 0.44 -4.57 -29.52
CA ALA A 218 0.33 -3.24 -30.14
C ALA A 218 -1.15 -2.74 -30.23
N VAL A 219 -2.14 -3.62 -30.07
CA VAL A 219 -3.56 -3.30 -30.14
C VAL A 219 -4.23 -3.77 -28.87
N LEU A 220 -4.84 -2.85 -28.14
CA LEU A 220 -5.61 -3.12 -26.92
C LEU A 220 -7.09 -2.80 -27.15
N ALA A 221 -7.93 -3.83 -27.08
CA ALA A 221 -9.38 -3.63 -26.99
C ALA A 221 -9.75 -2.91 -25.66
N PRO A 222 -10.95 -2.35 -25.53
CA PRO A 222 -11.45 -1.84 -24.25
C PRO A 222 -11.30 -2.85 -23.11
N GLY A 223 -10.69 -2.44 -21.99
CA GLY A 223 -10.36 -3.33 -20.88
C GLY A 223 -9.20 -4.29 -21.15
N GLY A 224 -8.57 -4.24 -22.32
CA GLY A 224 -7.39 -5.04 -22.65
C GLY A 224 -6.15 -4.59 -21.89
N VAL A 225 -5.32 -5.57 -21.51
CA VAL A 225 -4.04 -5.35 -20.82
C VAL A 225 -2.89 -5.56 -21.77
N GLY A 226 -1.87 -4.72 -21.66
CA GLY A 226 -0.62 -4.80 -22.39
C GLY A 226 0.56 -4.43 -21.51
N GLU A 227 1.76 -4.57 -22.06
CA GLU A 227 3.00 -4.36 -21.34
C GLU A 227 3.95 -3.48 -22.14
N LEU A 228 4.46 -2.42 -21.52
CA LEU A 228 5.60 -1.66 -21.99
C LEU A 228 6.87 -2.26 -21.37
N THR A 229 7.68 -2.92 -22.18
CA THR A 229 8.97 -3.45 -21.73
C THR A 229 10.08 -2.50 -22.16
N VAL A 230 10.94 -2.12 -21.22
CA VAL A 230 12.14 -1.30 -21.44
C VAL A 230 13.39 -2.12 -21.10
N ARG A 231 14.38 -2.11 -21.98
CA ARG A 231 15.67 -2.80 -21.82
C ARG A 231 16.81 -1.78 -21.83
N PHE A 232 17.69 -1.88 -20.88
CA PHE A 232 18.87 -1.03 -20.77
C PHE A 232 20.16 -1.87 -20.87
N ASP A 233 21.08 -1.44 -21.73
CA ASP A 233 22.41 -2.04 -21.89
C ASP A 233 23.49 -0.94 -21.87
N PRO A 234 24.18 -0.72 -20.74
CA PRO A 234 25.21 0.32 -20.62
C PRO A 234 26.40 0.12 -21.56
N SER A 235 26.62 -1.09 -22.09
CA SER A 235 27.71 -1.37 -23.04
C SER A 235 27.43 -0.85 -24.45
N ALA A 236 26.17 -0.60 -24.79
CA ALA A 236 25.74 -0.16 -26.12
C ALA A 236 25.78 1.37 -26.33
N GLY A 237 26.12 2.14 -25.32
CA GLY A 237 26.22 3.59 -25.43
C GLY A 237 25.97 4.32 -24.10
N ARG A 238 25.87 5.66 -24.19
CA ARG A 238 25.52 6.51 -23.04
C ARG A 238 24.08 6.99 -23.15
N ALA A 239 23.40 7.07 -22.03
CA ALA A 239 22.09 7.69 -21.90
C ALA A 239 22.11 8.84 -20.88
N PRO A 240 21.25 9.85 -21.02
CA PRO A 240 21.04 10.83 -19.96
C PRO A 240 20.45 10.18 -18.71
N ARG A 241 20.60 10.81 -17.55
CA ARG A 241 20.03 10.32 -16.28
C ARG A 241 18.51 10.11 -16.33
N ARG A 242 17.82 10.90 -17.15
CA ARG A 242 16.38 10.78 -17.41
C ARG A 242 16.13 10.96 -18.90
N LEU A 243 15.33 10.07 -19.46
CA LEU A 243 14.88 10.17 -20.83
C LEU A 243 13.43 9.72 -20.96
N PRO A 244 12.64 10.34 -21.87
CA PRO A 244 11.27 9.92 -22.13
C PRO A 244 11.24 8.77 -23.14
N VAL A 245 10.45 7.75 -22.87
CA VAL A 245 9.99 6.76 -23.85
C VAL A 245 8.61 7.22 -24.34
N MET A 246 8.52 7.66 -25.57
CA MET A 246 7.29 8.21 -26.12
C MET A 246 6.40 7.10 -26.67
N LEU A 247 5.14 7.10 -26.23
CA LEU A 247 4.09 6.24 -26.75
C LEU A 247 3.28 7.00 -27.80
N ARG A 248 3.09 6.40 -28.96
CA ARG A 248 2.26 6.89 -30.06
C ARG A 248 0.92 6.18 -30.08
N GLY A 249 -0.09 6.82 -30.67
CA GLY A 249 -1.43 6.26 -30.81
C GLY A 249 -2.40 6.60 -29.68
N LEU A 250 -1.98 7.47 -28.74
CA LEU A 250 -2.80 7.89 -27.60
C LEU A 250 -3.58 9.18 -27.85
N GLY A 251 -3.37 9.85 -28.98
CA GLY A 251 -4.01 11.14 -29.28
C GLY A 251 -3.52 12.29 -28.40
N LEU A 252 -2.37 12.13 -27.73
CA LEU A 252 -1.80 13.10 -26.79
C LEU A 252 -0.58 13.82 -27.38
N PRO A 253 -0.28 15.03 -26.90
CA PRO A 253 1.02 15.66 -27.13
C PRO A 253 2.15 14.75 -26.63
N PRO A 254 3.33 14.73 -27.29
CA PRO A 254 4.43 13.81 -26.95
C PRO A 254 4.84 13.81 -25.47
N ALA A 255 4.89 15.00 -24.86
CA ALA A 255 5.26 15.12 -23.44
C ALA A 255 4.24 14.47 -22.48
N GLN A 256 2.97 14.39 -22.87
CA GLN A 256 1.91 13.77 -22.04
C GLN A 256 1.79 12.26 -22.28
N GLY A 257 2.23 11.79 -23.47
CA GLY A 257 2.21 10.37 -23.84
C GLY A 257 3.52 9.64 -23.56
N SER A 258 4.38 10.14 -22.67
CA SER A 258 5.68 9.53 -22.39
C SER A 258 5.74 8.88 -21.01
N VAL A 259 6.62 7.86 -20.91
CA VAL A 259 7.04 7.21 -19.67
C VAL A 259 8.50 7.60 -19.41
N THR A 260 8.85 7.86 -18.17
CA THR A 260 10.22 8.25 -17.80
C THR A 260 11.09 7.02 -17.60
N VAL A 261 12.27 7.02 -18.21
CA VAL A 261 13.36 6.08 -17.86
C VAL A 261 14.39 6.85 -17.05
N ARG A 262 14.64 6.39 -15.83
CA ARG A 262 15.65 6.92 -14.92
C ARG A 262 16.85 5.98 -14.88
N ILE A 263 18.05 6.52 -15.07
CA ILE A 263 19.33 5.79 -14.96
C ILE A 263 20.14 6.44 -13.85
N ALA A 264 20.38 5.70 -12.78
CA ALA A 264 21.01 6.20 -11.57
C ALA A 264 22.10 5.24 -11.04
N PRO A 265 23.02 5.71 -10.19
CA PRO A 265 23.88 4.82 -9.43
C PRO A 265 23.05 3.84 -8.57
N GLU A 266 23.59 2.65 -8.31
CA GLU A 266 22.87 1.58 -7.59
C GLU A 266 22.50 2.02 -6.17
N GLU A 267 23.37 2.75 -5.49
CA GLU A 267 23.16 3.31 -4.15
C GLU A 267 21.93 4.26 -4.07
N GLU A 268 21.66 5.01 -5.13
CA GLU A 268 20.52 5.92 -5.21
C GLU A 268 19.19 5.14 -5.34
N LEU A 269 19.21 4.01 -6.04
CA LEU A 269 18.02 3.16 -6.23
C LEU A 269 17.64 2.40 -4.95
N GLU A 270 18.65 1.87 -4.22
CA GLU A 270 18.42 1.16 -2.94
C GLU A 270 17.82 2.08 -1.86
N LEU A 271 18.19 3.36 -1.87
CA LEU A 271 17.64 4.36 -0.95
C LEU A 271 16.17 4.69 -1.23
N ASP A 272 15.74 4.61 -2.49
CA ASP A 272 14.34 4.85 -2.90
C ASP A 272 13.43 3.66 -2.56
N GLU A 273 13.92 2.43 -2.69
CA GLU A 273 13.17 1.21 -2.31
C GLU A 273 12.89 1.14 -0.80
N ASN A 274 13.79 1.65 0.04
CA ASN A 274 13.62 1.67 1.49
C ASN A 274 12.68 2.77 2.01
N LYS A 275 12.18 3.67 1.15
CA LYS A 275 11.27 4.77 1.52
C LYS A 275 9.79 4.50 1.19
N ASN A 276 9.50 3.47 0.42
CA ASN A 276 8.15 3.02 0.03
C ASN A 276 7.72 1.81 0.87
#